data_ae756526fbc378b844eb3c2a148fd991
#
_entry.id   ae756526fbc378b844eb3c2a148fd991
#
_cell.length_a   1.000
_cell.length_b   1.000
_cell.length_c   1.000
_cell.angle_alpha   90.00
_cell.angle_beta   90.00
_cell.angle_gamma   90.00
#
_symmetry.space_group_name_H-M   'P 1'
#
loop_
_entity.id
_entity.type
_entity.pdbx_description
1 polymer ?
#
loop_
_entity_poly.entity_id
_entity_poly.type
_entity_poly.pdbx_seq_one_letter_code
_entity_poly.pdbx_strand_id
1 'polypeptide(L)'
;MERLSIKIKDQDNVVVAVHDLPAGTTLESGVVTREKIPQAHKIALVDIPAGGEILRYGVVLGYAKNDIPAGSWINEHMLDLPESPALTDMPWGTSIKTPDELPTPPRTTWMGYRNKVGPAGTRNLLGIVTTVQCAAGVVKVAVERIKKELLPKYPNVDGVVAITHPYGCGVAINAPLAYIPIRAITNVIRHPNFGGEIMVVGLGCEKLTYDRVLPPEDITPENCLTLQDWEGHDAMMQAILDMAEKK
;
A
#
# COMPACT_ATOMS: atom_id res chain seq x y z
N MET A 1 -34.95 2.75 -8.86
CA MET A 1 -34.53 1.76 -9.87
C MET A 1 -33.12 1.31 -9.50
N GLU A 2 -32.88 0.02 -9.57
CA GLU A 2 -31.55 -0.52 -9.35
C GLU A 2 -30.61 -0.10 -10.49
N ARG A 3 -29.40 0.29 -10.17
CA ARG A 3 -28.40 0.75 -11.14
C ARG A 3 -27.83 -0.44 -11.88
N LEU A 4 -28.00 -0.51 -13.18
CA LEU A 4 -27.56 -1.64 -14.03
C LEU A 4 -26.15 -1.43 -14.60
N SER A 5 -25.77 -0.16 -14.83
CA SER A 5 -24.50 0.18 -15.46
C SER A 5 -23.84 1.42 -14.88
N ILE A 6 -22.52 1.53 -15.05
CA ILE A 6 -21.73 2.68 -14.62
C ILE A 6 -20.98 3.29 -15.80
N LYS A 7 -21.27 4.58 -16.07
CA LYS A 7 -20.48 5.46 -16.93
C LYS A 7 -19.69 6.42 -16.06
N ILE A 8 -18.39 6.62 -16.31
CA ILE A 8 -17.51 7.45 -15.45
C ILE A 8 -17.28 8.83 -16.07
N LYS A 9 -16.98 8.90 -17.35
CA LYS A 9 -16.76 10.16 -18.09
C LYS A 9 -17.79 10.33 -19.19
N ASP A 10 -18.15 11.58 -19.49
CA ASP A 10 -19.14 11.86 -20.54
C ASP A 10 -18.70 11.41 -21.94
N GLN A 11 -17.39 11.42 -22.17
CA GLN A 11 -16.80 10.97 -23.43
C GLN A 11 -16.68 9.45 -23.58
N ASP A 12 -16.90 8.68 -22.51
CA ASP A 12 -16.85 7.22 -22.60
C ASP A 12 -17.95 6.71 -23.53
N ASN A 13 -17.58 5.86 -24.47
CA ASN A 13 -18.53 5.20 -25.38
C ASN A 13 -18.90 3.79 -24.92
N VAL A 14 -18.43 3.41 -23.73
CA VAL A 14 -18.80 2.17 -23.04
C VAL A 14 -19.26 2.43 -21.62
N VAL A 15 -20.04 1.49 -21.06
CA VAL A 15 -20.36 1.40 -19.63
C VAL A 15 -19.95 0.05 -19.07
N VAL A 16 -19.89 -0.05 -17.74
CA VAL A 16 -19.58 -1.30 -17.03
C VAL A 16 -20.84 -1.82 -16.38
N ALA A 17 -21.15 -3.10 -16.60
CA ALA A 17 -22.27 -3.79 -15.97
C ALA A 17 -22.05 -3.95 -14.46
N VAL A 18 -23.04 -3.61 -13.64
CA VAL A 18 -22.99 -3.73 -12.17
C VAL A 18 -23.32 -5.16 -11.72
N HIS A 19 -24.13 -5.85 -12.51
CA HIS A 19 -24.54 -7.24 -12.30
C HIS A 19 -24.46 -8.02 -13.62
N ASP A 20 -24.64 -9.34 -13.58
CA ASP A 20 -24.89 -10.12 -14.78
C ASP A 20 -26.20 -9.62 -15.42
N LEU A 21 -26.13 -9.20 -16.68
CA LEU A 21 -27.28 -8.69 -17.43
C LEU A 21 -27.66 -9.69 -18.52
N PRO A 22 -28.91 -10.17 -18.55
CA PRO A 22 -29.44 -10.98 -19.66
C PRO A 22 -29.45 -10.18 -20.97
N ALA A 23 -29.45 -10.89 -22.10
CA ALA A 23 -29.77 -10.27 -23.38
C ALA A 23 -31.17 -9.62 -23.34
N GLY A 24 -31.34 -8.47 -24.00
CA GLY A 24 -32.59 -7.71 -24.00
C GLY A 24 -32.80 -6.81 -22.79
N THR A 25 -31.81 -6.69 -21.89
CA THR A 25 -31.88 -5.73 -20.77
C THR A 25 -31.71 -4.30 -21.26
N THR A 26 -32.63 -3.44 -20.90
CA THR A 26 -32.53 -1.98 -21.21
C THR A 26 -31.77 -1.26 -20.14
N LEU A 27 -30.66 -0.62 -20.49
CA LEU A 27 -29.83 0.19 -19.61
C LEU A 27 -30.43 1.57 -19.35
N GLU A 28 -29.93 2.30 -18.37
CA GLU A 28 -30.32 3.68 -18.06
C GLU A 28 -30.12 4.65 -19.22
N SER A 29 -29.20 4.34 -20.14
CA SER A 29 -28.94 5.07 -21.37
C SER A 29 -29.96 4.81 -22.48
N GLY A 30 -30.88 3.87 -22.29
CA GLY A 30 -31.82 3.39 -23.33
C GLY A 30 -31.20 2.30 -24.25
N VAL A 31 -29.95 2.00 -24.14
CA VAL A 31 -29.28 0.92 -24.91
C VAL A 31 -29.75 -0.43 -24.40
N VAL A 32 -30.06 -1.34 -25.33
CA VAL A 32 -30.49 -2.71 -25.02
C VAL A 32 -29.35 -3.68 -25.23
N THR A 33 -29.07 -4.53 -24.24
CA THR A 33 -28.00 -5.56 -24.33
C THR A 33 -28.36 -6.58 -25.42
N ARG A 34 -27.42 -6.89 -26.30
CA ARG A 34 -27.62 -7.83 -27.44
C ARG A 34 -27.39 -9.28 -27.03
N GLU A 35 -26.66 -9.48 -25.97
CA GLU A 35 -26.27 -10.78 -25.44
C GLU A 35 -26.17 -10.73 -23.92
N LYS A 36 -25.91 -11.87 -23.25
CA LYS A 36 -25.62 -11.87 -21.82
C LYS A 36 -24.30 -11.14 -21.56
N ILE A 37 -24.33 -10.14 -20.67
CA ILE A 37 -23.15 -9.38 -20.24
C ILE A 37 -22.79 -9.80 -18.82
N PRO A 38 -21.60 -10.34 -18.58
CA PRO A 38 -21.14 -10.66 -17.21
C PRO A 38 -20.94 -9.39 -16.38
N GLN A 39 -21.10 -9.51 -15.07
CA GLN A 39 -20.77 -8.44 -14.12
C GLN A 39 -19.35 -7.93 -14.35
N ALA A 40 -19.12 -6.62 -14.17
CA ALA A 40 -17.88 -5.89 -14.38
C ALA A 40 -17.36 -5.84 -15.82
N HIS A 41 -18.11 -6.41 -16.78
CA HIS A 41 -17.77 -6.31 -18.20
C HIS A 41 -18.35 -5.07 -18.86
N LYS A 42 -17.81 -4.72 -20.04
CA LYS A 42 -18.13 -3.49 -20.76
C LYS A 42 -19.22 -3.73 -21.81
N ILE A 43 -20.05 -2.72 -22.00
CA ILE A 43 -21.14 -2.70 -22.98
C ILE A 43 -20.95 -1.47 -23.85
N ALA A 44 -21.03 -1.62 -25.17
CA ALA A 44 -21.01 -0.50 -26.11
C ALA A 44 -22.27 0.36 -25.94
N LEU A 45 -22.10 1.67 -25.77
CA LEU A 45 -23.20 2.63 -25.70
C LEU A 45 -23.65 3.14 -27.07
N VAL A 46 -22.77 3.05 -28.06
CA VAL A 46 -22.98 3.49 -29.43
C VAL A 46 -22.42 2.43 -30.38
N ASP A 47 -22.78 2.50 -31.65
CA ASP A 47 -22.10 1.72 -32.67
C ASP A 47 -20.66 2.21 -32.82
N ILE A 48 -19.69 1.29 -32.73
CA ILE A 48 -18.26 1.57 -32.85
C ILE A 48 -17.80 0.91 -34.16
N PRO A 49 -17.37 1.66 -35.16
CA PRO A 49 -16.89 1.09 -36.42
C PRO A 49 -15.55 0.38 -36.25
N ALA A 50 -15.21 -0.50 -37.16
CA ALA A 50 -13.89 -1.11 -37.24
C ALA A 50 -12.80 -0.03 -37.25
N GLY A 51 -11.75 -0.21 -36.42
CA GLY A 51 -10.72 0.79 -36.16
C GLY A 51 -11.13 1.93 -35.23
N GLY A 52 -12.40 1.98 -34.79
CA GLY A 52 -12.90 2.98 -33.85
C GLY A 52 -12.33 2.80 -32.44
N GLU A 53 -12.14 3.92 -31.76
CA GLU A 53 -11.65 3.94 -30.38
C GLU A 53 -12.70 3.44 -29.40
N ILE A 54 -12.28 2.61 -28.42
CA ILE A 54 -13.09 2.22 -27.28
C ILE A 54 -12.61 3.00 -26.07
N LEU A 55 -13.46 3.90 -25.60
CA LEU A 55 -13.14 4.88 -24.56
C LEU A 55 -13.77 4.49 -23.22
N ARG A 56 -12.93 4.39 -22.19
CA ARG A 56 -13.34 4.20 -20.79
C ARG A 56 -12.50 5.06 -19.86
N TYR A 57 -13.12 5.76 -18.94
CA TYR A 57 -12.48 6.73 -18.04
C TYR A 57 -11.78 7.88 -18.78
N GLY A 58 -12.24 8.16 -20.00
CA GLY A 58 -11.61 9.13 -20.88
C GLY A 58 -10.29 8.67 -21.51
N VAL A 59 -10.00 7.37 -21.47
CA VAL A 59 -8.79 6.78 -22.01
C VAL A 59 -9.14 5.74 -23.06
N VAL A 60 -8.35 5.68 -24.13
CA VAL A 60 -8.48 4.65 -25.17
C VAL A 60 -8.04 3.30 -24.59
N LEU A 61 -8.96 2.35 -24.55
CA LEU A 61 -8.69 0.96 -24.16
C LEU A 61 -8.12 0.14 -25.30
N GLY A 62 -8.50 0.47 -26.53
CA GLY A 62 -8.13 -0.22 -27.75
C GLY A 62 -8.98 0.24 -28.91
N TYR A 63 -8.75 -0.39 -30.04
CA TYR A 63 -9.44 -0.12 -31.30
C TYR A 63 -10.28 -1.33 -31.69
N ALA A 64 -11.48 -1.12 -32.15
CA ALA A 64 -12.38 -2.19 -32.57
C ALA A 64 -11.82 -2.94 -33.78
N LYS A 65 -11.68 -4.28 -33.71
CA LYS A 65 -11.25 -5.10 -34.84
C LYS A 65 -12.28 -5.14 -35.96
N ASN A 66 -13.55 -5.12 -35.59
CA ASN A 66 -14.71 -5.14 -36.48
C ASN A 66 -15.76 -4.16 -35.94
N ASP A 67 -16.80 -3.91 -36.71
CA ASP A 67 -17.93 -3.10 -36.25
C ASP A 67 -18.54 -3.72 -34.99
N ILE A 68 -18.71 -2.93 -33.93
CA ILE A 68 -19.31 -3.32 -32.66
C ILE A 68 -20.61 -2.53 -32.49
N PRO A 69 -21.80 -3.16 -32.66
CA PRO A 69 -23.06 -2.49 -32.46
C PRO A 69 -23.32 -2.10 -31.00
N ALA A 70 -24.05 -1.04 -30.76
CA ALA A 70 -24.51 -0.66 -29.43
C ALA A 70 -25.21 -1.82 -28.72
N GLY A 71 -24.97 -1.96 -27.42
CA GLY A 71 -25.48 -3.06 -26.61
C GLY A 71 -24.65 -4.33 -26.65
N SER A 72 -23.59 -4.40 -27.44
CA SER A 72 -22.70 -5.57 -27.50
C SER A 72 -21.79 -5.64 -26.26
N TRP A 73 -21.47 -6.85 -25.84
CA TRP A 73 -20.43 -7.13 -24.87
C TRP A 73 -19.05 -6.87 -25.48
N ILE A 74 -18.25 -6.02 -24.85
CA ILE A 74 -16.88 -5.76 -25.30
C ILE A 74 -15.90 -6.59 -24.50
N ASN A 75 -15.14 -7.43 -25.19
CA ASN A 75 -14.11 -8.29 -24.64
C ASN A 75 -12.78 -8.13 -25.39
N GLU A 76 -11.72 -8.77 -24.90
CA GLU A 76 -10.35 -8.67 -25.44
C GLU A 76 -10.19 -9.17 -26.86
N HIS A 77 -11.04 -10.09 -27.32
CA HIS A 77 -10.96 -10.64 -28.67
C HIS A 77 -11.46 -9.68 -29.74
N MET A 78 -12.22 -8.67 -29.33
CA MET A 78 -12.81 -7.64 -30.21
C MET A 78 -11.92 -6.42 -30.37
N LEU A 79 -10.79 -6.35 -29.66
CA LEU A 79 -9.93 -5.17 -29.59
C LEU A 79 -8.53 -5.44 -30.12
N ASP A 80 -7.96 -4.46 -30.82
CA ASP A 80 -6.53 -4.28 -30.95
C ASP A 80 -6.09 -3.28 -29.88
N LEU A 81 -5.07 -3.67 -29.07
CA LEU A 81 -4.55 -2.80 -28.02
C LEU A 81 -3.71 -1.68 -28.61
N PRO A 82 -3.69 -0.49 -27.99
CA PRO A 82 -2.76 0.55 -28.37
C PRO A 82 -1.31 0.03 -28.24
N GLU A 83 -0.47 0.33 -29.20
CA GLU A 83 0.96 0.07 -29.06
C GLU A 83 1.55 1.00 -28.00
N SER A 84 2.35 0.44 -27.10
CA SER A 84 3.08 1.26 -26.13
C SER A 84 4.16 2.05 -26.88
N PRO A 85 4.25 3.37 -26.67
CA PRO A 85 5.35 4.14 -27.25
C PRO A 85 6.69 3.59 -26.73
N ALA A 86 7.71 3.63 -27.57
CA ALA A 86 9.06 3.32 -27.12
C ALA A 86 9.45 4.28 -25.97
N LEU A 87 10.25 3.81 -25.02
CA LEU A 87 10.68 4.66 -23.88
C LEU A 87 11.37 5.95 -24.34
N THR A 88 12.03 5.91 -25.51
CA THR A 88 12.66 7.07 -26.15
C THR A 88 11.65 8.09 -26.68
N ASP A 89 10.42 7.67 -26.96
CA ASP A 89 9.38 8.48 -27.57
C ASP A 89 8.39 9.00 -26.52
N MET A 90 8.56 8.60 -25.27
CA MET A 90 7.72 9.10 -24.17
C MET A 90 8.02 10.58 -23.92
N PRO A 91 6.98 11.42 -23.74
CA PRO A 91 7.20 12.81 -23.42
C PRO A 91 7.91 12.94 -22.08
N TRP A 92 9.07 13.56 -22.09
CA TRP A 92 9.74 13.98 -20.85
C TRP A 92 8.99 15.18 -20.28
N GLY A 93 8.93 15.28 -18.96
CA GLY A 93 8.37 16.43 -18.30
C GLY A 93 9.21 17.67 -18.60
N THR A 94 8.90 18.37 -19.70
CA THR A 94 9.64 19.55 -20.17
C THR A 94 9.22 20.84 -19.47
N SER A 95 8.11 20.80 -18.72
CA SER A 95 7.57 21.93 -17.95
C SER A 95 7.86 21.81 -16.45
N ILE A 96 8.89 21.08 -16.05
CA ILE A 96 9.32 20.99 -14.66
C ILE A 96 9.90 22.33 -14.26
N LYS A 97 9.26 22.97 -13.28
CA LYS A 97 9.76 24.23 -12.70
C LYS A 97 11.02 23.93 -11.90
N THR A 98 12.02 24.79 -12.08
CA THR A 98 13.19 24.78 -11.21
C THR A 98 12.82 25.28 -9.81
N PRO A 99 13.60 24.97 -8.75
CA PRO A 99 13.35 25.48 -7.40
C PRO A 99 13.17 27.02 -7.36
N ASP A 100 13.88 27.75 -8.22
CA ASP A 100 13.82 29.22 -8.28
C ASP A 100 12.53 29.75 -8.92
N GLU A 101 11.84 28.91 -9.71
CA GLU A 101 10.55 29.25 -10.35
C GLU A 101 9.34 28.89 -9.49
N LEU A 102 9.55 28.16 -8.40
CA LEU A 102 8.49 27.82 -7.47
C LEU A 102 8.27 28.96 -6.48
N PRO A 103 7.03 29.35 -6.20
CA PRO A 103 6.76 30.34 -5.16
C PRO A 103 7.26 29.79 -3.83
N THR A 104 7.99 30.63 -3.07
CA THR A 104 8.38 30.27 -1.71
C THR A 104 7.12 30.06 -0.87
N PRO A 105 6.88 28.87 -0.33
CA PRO A 105 5.71 28.64 0.48
C PRO A 105 5.80 29.45 1.79
N PRO A 106 4.67 29.91 2.33
CA PRO A 106 4.68 30.55 3.63
C PRO A 106 5.22 29.58 4.68
N ARG A 107 6.07 30.08 5.58
CA ARG A 107 6.58 29.26 6.68
C ARG A 107 5.45 28.90 7.61
N THR A 108 5.12 27.62 7.66
CA THR A 108 4.18 27.04 8.61
C THR A 108 4.93 26.42 9.79
N THR A 109 4.39 26.56 10.98
CA THR A 109 4.92 25.95 12.20
C THR A 109 3.84 25.09 12.84
N TRP A 110 4.27 24.09 13.56
CA TRP A 110 3.39 23.18 14.31
C TRP A 110 4.06 22.78 15.63
N MET A 111 3.26 22.35 16.60
CA MET A 111 3.77 21.78 17.86
C MET A 111 4.10 20.30 17.61
N GLY A 112 5.33 19.89 17.93
CA GLY A 112 5.80 18.54 17.75
C GLY A 112 6.56 18.02 18.95
N TYR A 113 6.86 16.72 18.92
CA TYR A 113 7.63 16.04 19.95
C TYR A 113 9.12 16.12 19.63
N ARG A 114 9.89 16.62 20.58
CA ARG A 114 11.35 16.76 20.42
C ARG A 114 12.02 15.43 20.70
N ASN A 115 12.69 14.87 19.69
CA ASN A 115 13.48 13.65 19.85
C ASN A 115 14.85 13.93 20.48
N LYS A 116 15.43 12.91 21.10
CA LYS A 116 16.80 12.99 21.64
C LYS A 116 17.81 13.27 20.54
N VAL A 117 17.61 12.67 19.36
CA VAL A 117 18.44 12.83 18.16
C VAL A 117 17.53 12.87 16.92
N GLY A 118 17.89 13.70 15.95
CA GLY A 118 17.16 13.79 14.67
C GLY A 118 15.98 14.76 14.66
N PRO A 119 15.11 14.66 13.66
CA PRO A 119 13.96 15.56 13.47
C PRO A 119 12.87 15.32 14.52
N ALA A 120 12.07 16.36 14.78
CA ALA A 120 10.92 16.28 15.68
C ALA A 120 9.82 15.40 15.09
N GLY A 121 9.13 14.65 15.95
CA GLY A 121 7.96 13.87 15.60
C GLY A 121 6.67 14.70 15.58
N THR A 122 5.73 14.35 14.73
CA THR A 122 4.37 14.91 14.74
C THR A 122 3.45 14.14 15.70
N ARG A 123 3.89 12.97 16.13
CA ARG A 123 3.26 12.10 17.12
C ARG A 123 4.32 11.53 18.04
N ASN A 124 3.89 11.10 19.23
CA ASN A 124 4.74 10.34 20.16
C ASN A 124 4.22 8.89 20.22
N LEU A 125 4.78 8.02 19.41
CA LEU A 125 4.37 6.63 19.26
C LEU A 125 5.46 5.69 19.75
N LEU A 126 5.07 4.54 20.31
CA LEU A 126 5.95 3.40 20.45
C LEU A 126 5.82 2.50 19.21
N GLY A 127 6.89 2.37 18.43
CA GLY A 127 6.95 1.48 17.26
C GLY A 127 7.62 0.15 17.63
N ILE A 128 6.93 -0.98 17.45
CA ILE A 128 7.48 -2.31 17.60
C ILE A 128 7.65 -2.93 16.22
N VAL A 129 8.89 -3.07 15.79
CA VAL A 129 9.24 -3.52 14.44
C VAL A 129 9.65 -4.99 14.47
N THR A 130 9.20 -5.80 13.51
CA THR A 130 9.64 -7.19 13.39
C THR A 130 10.78 -7.32 12.39
N THR A 131 11.69 -8.30 12.59
CA THR A 131 12.69 -8.69 11.59
C THR A 131 12.14 -9.72 10.61
N VAL A 132 11.03 -10.37 10.94
CA VAL A 132 10.48 -11.48 10.16
C VAL A 132 8.98 -11.58 10.25
N GLN A 133 8.35 -12.05 9.18
CA GLN A 133 6.90 -12.29 9.14
C GLN A 133 6.40 -13.20 10.26
N CYS A 134 7.18 -14.21 10.64
CA CYS A 134 6.79 -15.21 11.66
C CYS A 134 6.54 -14.56 13.03
N ALA A 135 7.21 -13.46 13.37
CA ALA A 135 7.00 -12.71 14.61
C ALA A 135 5.76 -11.80 14.57
N ALA A 136 5.20 -11.55 13.37
CA ALA A 136 4.15 -10.54 13.18
C ALA A 136 2.88 -10.80 13.99
N GLY A 137 2.46 -12.06 14.11
CA GLY A 137 1.26 -12.45 14.88
C GLY A 137 1.41 -12.15 16.36
N VAL A 138 2.54 -12.53 16.94
CA VAL A 138 2.86 -12.30 18.36
C VAL A 138 2.93 -10.81 18.66
N VAL A 139 3.64 -10.04 17.83
CA VAL A 139 3.78 -8.58 18.01
C VAL A 139 2.44 -7.86 17.89
N LYS A 140 1.55 -8.25 16.96
CA LYS A 140 0.21 -7.67 16.85
C LYS A 140 -0.63 -7.90 18.11
N VAL A 141 -0.60 -9.11 18.66
CA VAL A 141 -1.30 -9.44 19.91
C VAL A 141 -0.70 -8.66 21.09
N ALA A 142 0.63 -8.56 21.15
CA ALA A 142 1.32 -7.78 22.18
C ALA A 142 0.93 -6.28 22.11
N VAL A 143 0.90 -5.70 20.92
CA VAL A 143 0.48 -4.29 20.73
C VAL A 143 -0.95 -4.05 21.24
N GLU A 144 -1.89 -4.96 21.00
CA GLU A 144 -3.26 -4.81 21.53
C GLU A 144 -3.30 -4.94 23.06
N ARG A 145 -2.49 -5.80 23.67
CA ARG A 145 -2.34 -5.86 25.12
C ARG A 145 -1.70 -4.59 25.69
N ILE A 146 -0.62 -4.09 25.06
CA ILE A 146 0.04 -2.85 25.48
C ILE A 146 -0.94 -1.66 25.43
N LYS A 147 -1.74 -1.53 24.37
CA LYS A 147 -2.78 -0.50 24.26
C LYS A 147 -3.79 -0.56 25.39
N LYS A 148 -4.16 -1.76 25.83
CA LYS A 148 -5.15 -1.97 26.88
C LYS A 148 -4.57 -1.84 28.28
N GLU A 149 -3.38 -2.38 28.52
CA GLU A 149 -2.82 -2.61 29.85
C GLU A 149 -1.79 -1.54 30.27
N LEU A 150 -1.01 -1.01 29.31
CA LEU A 150 0.08 -0.07 29.57
C LEU A 150 -0.25 1.35 29.10
N LEU A 151 -0.69 1.53 27.88
CA LEU A 151 -0.89 2.85 27.28
C LEU A 151 -1.72 3.83 28.14
N PRO A 152 -2.78 3.41 28.87
CA PRO A 152 -3.52 4.30 29.74
C PRO A 152 -2.71 4.90 30.90
N LYS A 153 -1.57 4.29 31.27
CA LYS A 153 -0.66 4.79 32.30
C LYS A 153 0.24 5.92 31.80
N TYR A 154 0.36 6.09 30.48
CA TYR A 154 1.32 6.99 29.82
C TYR A 154 0.60 8.01 28.92
N PRO A 155 -0.01 9.07 29.49
CA PRO A 155 -0.85 10.02 28.74
C PRO A 155 -0.07 10.83 27.70
N ASN A 156 1.27 10.84 27.78
CA ASN A 156 2.14 11.51 26.81
C ASN A 156 2.45 10.66 25.57
N VAL A 157 2.01 9.40 25.55
CA VAL A 157 2.21 8.49 24.41
C VAL A 157 0.92 8.43 23.60
N ASP A 158 0.99 8.85 22.34
CA ASP A 158 -0.18 8.92 21.44
C ASP A 158 -0.67 7.53 20.98
N GLY A 159 0.16 6.50 21.10
CA GLY A 159 -0.23 5.15 20.70
C GLY A 159 0.95 4.19 20.56
N VAL A 160 0.60 2.94 20.30
CA VAL A 160 1.56 1.86 20.04
C VAL A 160 1.22 1.20 18.71
N VAL A 161 2.23 0.94 17.87
CA VAL A 161 2.04 0.40 16.53
C VAL A 161 2.95 -0.80 16.27
N ALA A 162 2.39 -1.85 15.67
CA ALA A 162 3.14 -2.98 15.14
C ALA A 162 3.58 -2.68 13.70
N ILE A 163 4.87 -2.67 13.46
CA ILE A 163 5.44 -2.54 12.11
C ILE A 163 5.86 -3.92 11.64
N THR A 164 5.03 -4.53 10.83
CA THR A 164 5.23 -5.89 10.31
C THR A 164 5.41 -5.88 8.80
N HIS A 165 6.13 -6.84 8.28
CA HIS A 165 6.40 -6.97 6.84
C HIS A 165 6.54 -8.45 6.46
N PRO A 166 6.36 -8.81 5.16
CA PRO A 166 6.47 -10.20 4.68
C PRO A 166 7.89 -10.63 4.32
N TYR A 167 8.91 -9.90 4.77
CA TYR A 167 10.32 -10.16 4.48
C TYR A 167 11.02 -10.87 5.66
N GLY A 168 12.29 -11.27 5.50
CA GLY A 168 13.17 -11.72 6.58
C GLY A 168 13.39 -13.24 6.68
N CYS A 169 12.43 -14.07 6.28
CA CYS A 169 12.56 -15.54 6.21
C CYS A 169 12.69 -15.98 4.75
N GLY A 170 13.20 -17.12 4.42
CA GLY A 170 13.13 -17.76 3.10
C GLY A 170 13.51 -16.94 1.84
N VAL A 171 13.93 -15.70 1.98
CA VAL A 171 14.21 -14.76 0.90
C VAL A 171 15.67 -14.75 0.49
N ALA A 172 15.95 -14.31 -0.73
CA ALA A 172 17.31 -14.13 -1.23
C ALA A 172 17.95 -12.86 -0.62
N ILE A 173 18.31 -12.93 0.66
CA ILE A 173 18.74 -11.77 1.49
C ILE A 173 19.99 -11.06 0.95
N ASN A 174 20.80 -11.74 0.13
CA ASN A 174 22.01 -11.20 -0.48
C ASN A 174 21.84 -10.90 -1.98
N ALA A 175 20.61 -10.95 -2.51
CA ALA A 175 20.34 -10.55 -3.90
C ALA A 175 20.67 -9.06 -4.13
N PRO A 176 21.03 -8.64 -5.35
CA PRO A 176 21.45 -7.27 -5.63
C PRO A 176 20.46 -6.18 -5.18
N LEU A 177 19.16 -6.46 -5.21
CA LEU A 177 18.12 -5.50 -4.80
C LEU A 177 17.60 -5.72 -3.37
N ALA A 178 18.15 -6.67 -2.61
CA ALA A 178 17.73 -6.93 -1.22
C ALA A 178 17.95 -5.72 -0.30
N TYR A 179 18.88 -4.82 -0.63
CA TYR A 179 19.11 -3.60 0.13
C TYR A 179 17.87 -2.67 0.18
N ILE A 180 16.98 -2.72 -0.81
CA ILE A 180 15.79 -1.85 -0.87
C ILE A 180 14.84 -2.12 0.30
N PRO A 181 14.29 -3.34 0.50
CA PRO A 181 13.44 -3.63 1.66
C PRO A 181 14.21 -3.52 2.98
N ILE A 182 15.48 -3.90 3.04
CA ILE A 182 16.30 -3.76 4.26
C ILE A 182 16.40 -2.29 4.66
N ARG A 183 16.77 -1.41 3.73
CA ARG A 183 16.84 0.04 3.97
C ARG A 183 15.49 0.63 4.38
N ALA A 184 14.39 0.16 3.78
CA ALA A 184 13.06 0.61 4.17
C ALA A 184 12.75 0.26 5.63
N ILE A 185 13.04 -0.97 6.07
CA ILE A 185 12.87 -1.41 7.45
C ILE A 185 13.76 -0.59 8.40
N THR A 186 15.03 -0.41 8.07
CA THR A 186 15.98 0.41 8.85
C THR A 186 15.47 1.83 9.05
N ASN A 187 14.95 2.46 7.99
CA ASN A 187 14.41 3.82 8.08
C ASN A 187 13.13 3.88 8.91
N VAL A 188 12.28 2.85 8.82
CA VAL A 188 11.04 2.80 9.61
C VAL A 188 11.33 2.61 11.10
N ILE A 189 12.32 1.80 11.47
CA ILE A 189 12.77 1.63 12.88
C ILE A 189 13.12 2.99 13.50
N ARG A 190 13.67 3.91 12.72
CA ARG A 190 14.13 5.25 13.15
C ARG A 190 13.16 6.37 12.80
N HIS A 191 11.88 6.04 12.58
CA HIS A 191 10.88 7.07 12.23
C HIS A 191 10.77 8.13 13.34
N PRO A 192 10.75 9.44 13.00
CA PRO A 192 10.73 10.52 14.00
C PRO A 192 9.62 10.43 15.04
N ASN A 193 8.49 9.85 14.70
CA ASN A 193 7.37 9.66 15.62
C ASN A 193 7.62 8.60 16.71
N PHE A 194 8.73 7.87 16.66
CA PHE A 194 9.11 6.91 17.70
C PHE A 194 10.04 7.50 18.76
N GLY A 195 10.20 8.81 18.81
CA GLY A 195 10.93 9.51 19.86
C GLY A 195 12.46 9.26 19.89
N GLY A 196 12.98 8.48 18.95
CA GLY A 196 14.33 7.95 18.95
C GLY A 196 14.46 6.63 19.70
N GLU A 197 13.34 6.08 20.18
CA GLU A 197 13.33 4.76 20.82
C GLU A 197 13.34 3.64 19.76
N ILE A 198 14.11 2.59 20.02
CA ILE A 198 14.23 1.42 19.15
C ILE A 198 13.65 0.21 19.87
N MET A 199 12.68 -0.46 19.25
CA MET A 199 12.16 -1.74 19.73
C MET A 199 11.97 -2.69 18.56
N VAL A 200 12.84 -3.69 18.47
CA VAL A 200 12.86 -4.68 17.37
C VAL A 200 12.66 -6.08 17.94
N VAL A 201 11.69 -6.81 17.38
CA VAL A 201 11.37 -8.18 17.78
C VAL A 201 11.69 -9.13 16.65
N GLY A 202 12.63 -10.04 16.90
CA GLY A 202 13.01 -11.15 16.02
C GLY A 202 12.42 -12.48 16.47
N LEU A 203 12.50 -13.48 15.59
CA LEU A 203 12.12 -14.85 15.94
C LEU A 203 13.31 -15.62 16.51
N GLY A 204 14.48 -15.58 15.83
CA GLY A 204 15.71 -16.27 16.18
C GLY A 204 16.28 -17.19 15.09
N CYS A 205 15.52 -17.43 14.00
CA CYS A 205 15.97 -18.27 12.88
C CYS A 205 15.86 -17.56 11.52
N GLU A 206 15.56 -16.28 11.51
CA GLU A 206 15.43 -15.47 10.31
C GLU A 206 16.79 -15.14 9.66
N LYS A 207 16.76 -14.88 8.35
CA LYS A 207 17.93 -14.39 7.59
C LYS A 207 18.13 -12.88 7.75
N LEU A 208 17.09 -12.13 8.08
CA LEU A 208 17.16 -10.69 8.34
C LEU A 208 17.48 -10.47 9.82
N THR A 209 18.72 -10.76 10.20
CA THR A 209 19.23 -10.59 11.55
C THR A 209 19.36 -9.11 11.94
N TYR A 210 19.50 -8.83 13.24
CA TYR A 210 19.54 -7.45 13.76
C TYR A 210 20.65 -6.61 13.13
N ASP A 211 21.82 -7.18 12.88
CA ASP A 211 22.98 -6.52 12.26
C ASP A 211 22.74 -6.06 10.82
N ARG A 212 21.67 -6.54 10.17
CA ARG A 212 21.26 -6.09 8.84
C ARG A 212 20.35 -4.86 8.86
N VAL A 213 19.72 -4.58 9.99
CA VAL A 213 18.76 -3.48 10.14
C VAL A 213 19.15 -2.45 11.19
N LEU A 214 20.09 -2.78 12.07
CA LEU A 214 20.60 -1.90 13.12
C LEU A 214 22.13 -1.85 13.07
N PRO A 215 22.75 -0.73 13.41
CA PRO A 215 24.17 -0.66 13.67
C PRO A 215 24.50 -1.37 15.00
N PRO A 216 25.77 -1.82 15.18
CA PRO A 216 26.16 -2.63 16.34
C PRO A 216 25.82 -1.99 17.70
N GLU A 217 25.94 -0.68 17.82
CA GLU A 217 25.65 0.08 19.05
C GLU A 217 24.18 0.04 19.48
N ASP A 218 23.26 -0.20 18.55
CA ASP A 218 21.82 -0.28 18.81
C ASP A 218 21.34 -1.72 19.07
N ILE A 219 22.21 -2.72 18.87
CA ILE A 219 21.87 -4.13 19.12
C ILE A 219 22.12 -4.43 20.59
N THR A 220 21.14 -4.10 21.41
CA THR A 220 21.21 -4.27 22.86
C THR A 220 19.98 -5.01 23.38
N PRO A 221 20.03 -5.61 24.57
CA PRO A 221 18.85 -6.24 25.19
C PRO A 221 17.70 -5.26 25.44
N GLU A 222 17.97 -3.97 25.51
CA GLU A 222 16.96 -2.93 25.65
C GLU A 222 16.23 -2.63 24.34
N ASN A 223 16.88 -2.89 23.20
CA ASN A 223 16.35 -2.56 21.86
C ASN A 223 15.86 -3.79 21.09
N CYS A 224 16.41 -4.97 21.37
CA CYS A 224 16.18 -6.19 20.61
C CYS A 224 15.66 -7.32 21.51
N LEU A 225 14.61 -8.01 21.06
CA LEU A 225 14.03 -9.15 21.74
C LEU A 225 13.85 -10.30 20.76
N THR A 226 14.41 -11.47 21.08
CA THR A 226 14.29 -12.69 20.29
C THR A 226 13.23 -13.60 20.90
N LEU A 227 12.20 -13.96 20.15
CA LEU A 227 11.08 -14.74 20.69
C LEU A 227 11.47 -16.14 21.13
N GLN A 228 12.42 -16.79 20.43
CA GLN A 228 12.87 -18.14 20.74
C GLN A 228 13.73 -18.24 22.02
N ASP A 229 14.14 -17.12 22.60
CA ASP A 229 14.87 -17.10 23.87
C ASP A 229 13.92 -17.31 25.09
N TRP A 230 12.60 -17.36 24.87
CA TRP A 230 11.61 -17.42 25.92
C TRP A 230 10.80 -18.72 25.88
N GLU A 231 10.59 -19.33 27.04
CA GLU A 231 9.85 -20.57 27.18
C GLU A 231 8.33 -20.32 27.24
N GLY A 232 7.65 -20.61 26.12
CA GLY A 232 6.22 -20.52 26.02
C GLY A 232 5.67 -19.12 25.69
N HIS A 233 4.41 -19.08 25.32
CA HIS A 233 3.76 -17.87 24.78
C HIS A 233 3.63 -16.76 25.83
N ASP A 234 3.33 -17.14 27.10
CA ASP A 234 3.12 -16.15 28.15
C ASP A 234 4.43 -15.43 28.54
N ALA A 235 5.54 -16.15 28.57
CA ALA A 235 6.85 -15.56 28.84
C ALA A 235 7.29 -14.62 27.72
N MET A 236 7.12 -15.03 26.43
CA MET A 236 7.38 -14.15 25.29
C MET A 236 6.54 -12.86 25.38
N MET A 237 5.27 -13.00 25.66
CA MET A 237 4.35 -11.88 25.73
C MET A 237 4.72 -10.91 26.86
N GLN A 238 5.03 -11.45 28.04
CA GLN A 238 5.44 -10.64 29.19
C GLN A 238 6.75 -9.88 28.89
N ALA A 239 7.72 -10.55 28.26
CA ALA A 239 8.97 -9.91 27.87
C ALA A 239 8.77 -8.72 26.90
N ILE A 240 7.83 -8.84 25.95
CA ILE A 240 7.49 -7.73 25.04
C ILE A 240 6.86 -6.58 25.83
N LEU A 241 5.93 -6.88 26.76
CA LEU A 241 5.30 -5.85 27.59
C LEU A 241 6.32 -5.14 28.49
N ASP A 242 7.18 -5.88 29.16
CA ASP A 242 8.23 -5.35 30.04
C ASP A 242 9.22 -4.45 29.27
N MET A 243 9.57 -4.84 28.06
CA MET A 243 10.41 -4.02 27.19
C MET A 243 9.67 -2.75 26.77
N ALA A 244 8.41 -2.87 26.36
CA ALA A 244 7.59 -1.73 25.94
C ALA A 244 7.37 -0.71 27.10
N GLU A 245 7.24 -1.17 28.33
CA GLU A 245 7.06 -0.31 29.50
C GLU A 245 8.32 0.50 29.88
N LYS A 246 9.49 0.02 29.46
CA LYS A 246 10.78 0.71 29.66
C LYS A 246 11.07 1.79 28.60
N LYS A 247 10.36 1.73 27.49
CA LYS A 247 10.48 2.68 26.36
C LYS A 247 9.55 3.90 26.57
#